data_366eece2021b2fa0e50620a8bf3d74d7
#
_entry.id   366eece2021b2fa0e50620a8bf3d74d7
#
_cell.length_a   1.000
_cell.length_b   1.000
_cell.length_c   1.000
_cell.angle_alpha   90.00
_cell.angle_beta   90.00
_cell.angle_gamma   90.00
#
_symmetry.space_group_name_H-M   'P 1'
#
loop_
_entity.id
_entity.type
_entity.pdbx_description
1 polymer ?
#
loop_
_entity_poly.entity_id
_entity_poly.type
_entity_poly.pdbx_seq_one_letter_code
_entity_poly.pdbx_strand_id
1 'polypeptide(L)'
;MSATCYVITSQPSVVCEPSRSVPQCRYLLDTCIVVDYAEQNVEIPRYISECSAISVVTLMELLLPRKRSEISTFRLGEFLTSRSILVCDLKCFQVAILLRFKMKLTVPDAIIAATSACHGLTLVTADKRLLSHPDVKSARLEDVTE
;
A
#
# COMPACT_ATOMS: atom_id res chain seq x y z
N MET A 1 14.84 -13.99 -0.67
CA MET A 1 14.06 -13.68 0.54
C MET A 1 12.57 -13.76 0.16
N SER A 2 11.85 -14.70 0.74
CA SER A 2 10.42 -14.89 0.47
C SER A 2 9.60 -13.81 1.19
N ALA A 3 8.83 -13.05 0.43
CA ALA A 3 7.83 -12.16 1.00
C ALA A 3 6.70 -13.00 1.59
N THR A 4 6.42 -12.85 2.87
CA THR A 4 5.31 -13.52 3.54
C THR A 4 4.03 -12.74 3.24
N CYS A 5 3.19 -13.29 2.40
CA CYS A 5 1.87 -12.74 2.11
C CYS A 5 0.83 -13.46 2.96
N TYR A 6 0.06 -12.72 3.75
CA TYR A 6 -1.02 -13.29 4.55
C TYR A 6 -2.35 -13.10 3.84
N VAL A 7 -3.10 -14.18 3.70
CA VAL A 7 -4.49 -14.14 3.25
C VAL A 7 -5.38 -14.25 4.47
N ILE A 8 -6.21 -13.25 4.71
CA ILE A 8 -7.20 -13.30 5.78
C ILE A 8 -8.34 -14.21 5.30
N THR A 9 -8.38 -15.44 5.81
CA THR A 9 -9.52 -16.33 5.65
C THR A 9 -10.45 -16.20 6.86
N SER A 10 -11.71 -16.51 6.68
CA SER A 10 -12.79 -16.38 7.68
C SER A 10 -12.67 -17.31 8.90
N GLN A 11 -11.53 -17.95 9.14
CA GLN A 11 -11.25 -18.75 10.33
C GLN A 11 -10.01 -18.24 11.05
N PRO A 12 -10.00 -18.28 12.42
CA PRO A 12 -8.95 -17.67 13.25
C PRO A 12 -7.65 -18.49 13.33
N SER A 13 -7.32 -19.28 12.33
CA SER A 13 -6.01 -19.92 12.23
C SER A 13 -5.14 -19.10 11.29
N VAL A 14 -4.20 -18.33 11.85
CA VAL A 14 -3.14 -17.69 11.07
C VAL A 14 -2.24 -18.81 10.54
N VAL A 15 -2.58 -19.36 9.40
CA VAL A 15 -1.72 -20.29 8.68
C VAL A 15 -0.89 -19.45 7.71
N CYS A 16 0.40 -19.35 7.99
CA CYS A 16 1.37 -18.82 7.03
C CYS A 16 1.56 -19.87 5.94
N GLU A 17 0.76 -19.83 4.87
CA GLU A 17 1.04 -20.65 3.70
C GLU A 17 2.12 -19.97 2.85
N PRO A 18 3.15 -20.71 2.40
CA PRO A 18 4.08 -20.19 1.42
C PRO A 18 3.32 -19.94 0.11
N SER A 19 3.29 -18.71 -0.27
CA SER A 19 2.60 -18.06 -1.38
C SER A 19 2.34 -18.96 -2.60
N ARG A 20 1.08 -19.07 -3.00
CA ARG A 20 0.73 -19.04 -4.42
C ARG A 20 1.36 -17.79 -5.01
N SER A 21 2.01 -17.93 -6.18
CA SER A 21 2.65 -16.82 -6.89
C SER A 21 1.84 -15.54 -6.76
N VAL A 22 2.34 -14.62 -5.91
CA VAL A 22 1.81 -13.24 -5.84
C VAL A 22 1.89 -12.73 -7.27
N PRO A 23 0.79 -12.26 -7.89
CA PRO A 23 0.90 -11.56 -9.14
C PRO A 23 2.01 -10.54 -8.94
N GLN A 24 2.92 -10.41 -9.91
CA GLN A 24 4.18 -9.69 -9.75
C GLN A 24 3.87 -8.23 -9.48
N CYS A 25 3.59 -7.89 -8.20
CA CYS A 25 3.31 -6.54 -7.77
C CYS A 25 4.55 -5.69 -8.02
N ARG A 26 4.35 -4.56 -8.68
CA ARG A 26 5.39 -3.57 -8.99
C ARG A 26 5.23 -2.31 -8.15
N TYR A 27 4.01 -2.05 -7.68
CA TYR A 27 3.62 -0.82 -7.01
C TYR A 27 2.98 -1.10 -5.66
N LEU A 28 3.25 -0.22 -4.70
CA LEU A 28 2.50 -0.09 -3.47
C LEU A 28 1.74 1.23 -3.53
N LEU A 29 0.43 1.20 -3.36
CA LEU A 29 -0.38 2.42 -3.37
C LEU A 29 -0.49 2.98 -1.95
N ASP A 30 -0.14 4.25 -1.82
CA ASP A 30 -0.32 4.99 -0.57
C ASP A 30 -1.80 5.27 -0.31
N THR A 31 -2.17 5.46 0.94
CA THR A 31 -3.56 5.69 1.37
C THR A 31 -4.19 6.88 0.63
N CYS A 32 -3.45 7.98 0.45
CA CYS A 32 -3.97 9.17 -0.24
C CYS A 32 -4.40 8.87 -1.68
N ILE A 33 -3.66 8.03 -2.41
CA ILE A 33 -4.00 7.65 -3.79
C ILE A 33 -5.29 6.84 -3.84
N VAL A 34 -5.48 5.91 -2.90
CA VAL A 34 -6.69 5.10 -2.85
C VAL A 34 -7.91 5.92 -2.44
N VAL A 35 -7.73 6.87 -1.51
CA VAL A 35 -8.79 7.80 -1.11
C VAL A 35 -9.21 8.68 -2.29
N ASP A 36 -8.25 9.28 -2.98
CA ASP A 36 -8.52 10.14 -4.15
C ASP A 36 -9.22 9.37 -5.27
N TYR A 37 -8.82 8.10 -5.49
CA TYR A 37 -9.52 7.23 -6.44
C TYR A 37 -10.97 6.95 -6.00
N ALA A 38 -11.19 6.63 -4.73
CA ALA A 38 -12.54 6.36 -4.23
C ALA A 38 -13.44 7.60 -4.33
N GLU A 39 -12.89 8.78 -4.09
CA GLU A 39 -13.58 10.08 -4.18
C GLU A 39 -13.69 10.63 -5.60
N GLN A 40 -13.24 9.89 -6.61
CA GLN A 40 -13.26 10.25 -8.03
C GLN A 40 -12.39 11.46 -8.39
N ASN A 41 -11.39 11.78 -7.56
CA ASN A 41 -10.45 12.86 -7.84
C ASN A 41 -9.38 12.41 -8.86
N VAL A 42 -9.05 11.11 -8.87
CA VAL A 42 -8.10 10.50 -9.80
C VAL A 42 -8.62 9.16 -10.31
N GLU A 43 -8.13 8.73 -11.45
CA GLU A 43 -8.28 7.36 -11.95
C GLU A 43 -6.94 6.64 -11.88
N ILE A 44 -6.93 5.41 -11.38
CA ILE A 44 -5.74 4.57 -11.36
C ILE A 44 -5.68 3.78 -12.67
N PRO A 45 -4.69 4.02 -13.53
CA PRO A 45 -4.55 3.28 -14.77
C PRO A 45 -4.53 1.77 -14.54
N ARG A 46 -5.10 1.01 -15.48
CA ARG A 46 -5.25 -0.43 -15.36
C ARG A 46 -3.92 -1.15 -15.14
N TYR A 47 -2.86 -0.76 -15.84
CA TYR A 47 -1.52 -1.35 -15.71
C TYR A 47 -0.90 -1.13 -14.32
N ILE A 48 -1.25 -0.04 -13.62
CA ILE A 48 -0.87 0.16 -12.22
C ILE A 48 -1.78 -0.68 -11.33
N SER A 49 -3.09 -0.58 -11.56
CA SER A 49 -4.09 -1.28 -10.75
C SER A 49 -3.87 -2.79 -10.69
N GLU A 50 -3.59 -3.44 -11.82
CA GLU A 50 -3.39 -4.89 -11.89
C GLU A 50 -2.06 -5.35 -11.25
N CYS A 51 -1.06 -4.48 -11.17
CA CYS A 51 0.27 -4.75 -10.62
C CYS A 51 0.52 -4.06 -9.28
N SER A 52 -0.52 -3.72 -8.52
CA SER A 52 -0.38 -3.01 -7.26
C SER A 52 -0.87 -3.79 -6.05
N ALA A 53 -0.26 -3.46 -4.92
CA ALA A 53 -0.67 -3.90 -3.59
C ALA A 53 -0.92 -2.69 -2.69
N ILE A 54 -1.49 -2.94 -1.54
CA ILE A 54 -1.59 -1.95 -0.44
C ILE A 54 -0.97 -2.52 0.83
N SER A 55 -0.51 -1.64 1.71
CA SER A 55 -0.08 -2.02 3.05
C SER A 55 -1.29 -2.38 3.92
N VAL A 56 -1.10 -3.27 4.89
CA VAL A 56 -2.11 -3.52 5.93
C VAL A 56 -2.48 -2.23 6.67
N VAL A 57 -1.54 -1.30 6.83
CA VAL A 57 -1.80 0.01 7.45
C VAL A 57 -2.74 0.84 6.57
N THR A 58 -2.51 0.87 5.27
CA THR A 58 -3.43 1.51 4.31
C THR A 58 -4.83 0.91 4.44
N LEU A 59 -4.95 -0.41 4.48
CA LEU A 59 -6.24 -1.08 4.69
C LEU A 59 -6.92 -0.62 5.98
N MET A 60 -6.18 -0.58 7.09
CA MET A 60 -6.71 -0.12 8.37
C MET A 60 -7.21 1.32 8.31
N GLU A 61 -6.47 2.22 7.67
CA GLU A 61 -6.87 3.62 7.50
C GLU A 61 -8.12 3.76 6.64
N LEU A 62 -8.22 2.97 5.56
CA LEU A 62 -9.38 2.96 4.67
C LEU A 62 -10.64 2.42 5.33
N LEU A 63 -10.52 1.48 6.27
CA LEU A 63 -11.63 0.89 7.01
C LEU A 63 -12.07 1.71 8.23
N LEU A 64 -11.33 2.76 8.59
CA LEU A 64 -11.77 3.66 9.67
C LEU A 64 -13.11 4.34 9.31
N PRO A 65 -14.03 4.48 10.28
CA PRO A 65 -15.28 5.17 10.06
C PRO A 65 -15.06 6.61 9.59
N ARG A 66 -15.47 6.90 8.38
CA ARG A 66 -15.46 8.26 7.79
C ARG A 66 -16.77 8.49 7.07
N LYS A 67 -17.21 9.74 7.04
CA LYS A 67 -18.31 10.11 6.13
C LYS A 67 -17.80 10.01 4.69
N ARG A 68 -18.39 9.09 3.94
CA ARG A 68 -18.16 8.91 2.50
C ARG A 68 -19.48 8.93 1.78
N SER A 69 -19.48 9.34 0.52
CA SER A 69 -20.62 9.15 -0.34
C SER A 69 -20.86 7.65 -0.61
N GLU A 70 -22.06 7.29 -1.05
CA GLU A 70 -22.35 5.90 -1.46
C GLU A 70 -21.45 5.46 -2.60
N ILE A 71 -21.18 6.34 -3.57
CA ILE A 71 -20.28 6.09 -4.70
C ILE A 71 -18.85 5.83 -4.22
N SER A 72 -18.34 6.66 -3.32
CA SER A 72 -16.99 6.48 -2.75
C SER A 72 -16.89 5.17 -1.98
N THR A 73 -17.89 4.80 -1.22
CA THR A 73 -17.96 3.53 -0.49
C THR A 73 -17.98 2.34 -1.43
N PHE A 74 -18.76 2.41 -2.51
CA PHE A 74 -18.83 1.36 -3.52
C PHE A 74 -17.48 1.19 -4.25
N ARG A 75 -16.90 2.28 -4.76
CA ARG A 75 -15.59 2.25 -5.46
C ARG A 75 -14.48 1.69 -4.57
N LEU A 76 -14.46 2.07 -3.30
CA LEU A 76 -13.50 1.54 -2.33
C LEU A 76 -13.69 0.04 -2.13
N GLY A 77 -14.93 -0.42 -1.98
CA GLY A 77 -15.26 -1.84 -1.85
C GLY A 77 -14.77 -2.66 -3.05
N GLU A 78 -15.12 -2.22 -4.26
CA GLU A 78 -14.65 -2.83 -5.52
C GLU A 78 -13.11 -2.86 -5.60
N PHE A 79 -12.47 -1.75 -5.26
CA PHE A 79 -11.02 -1.67 -5.25
C PHE A 79 -10.40 -2.71 -4.30
N LEU A 80 -10.92 -2.86 -3.09
CA LEU A 80 -10.35 -3.74 -2.07
C LEU A 80 -10.54 -5.23 -2.34
N THR A 81 -11.59 -5.63 -3.08
CA THR A 81 -11.90 -7.05 -3.34
C THR A 81 -10.81 -7.78 -4.13
N SER A 82 -10.02 -7.07 -4.92
CA SER A 82 -9.01 -7.64 -5.81
C SER A 82 -7.57 -7.26 -5.44
N ARG A 83 -7.34 -6.70 -4.24
CA ARG A 83 -6.02 -6.19 -3.85
C ARG A 83 -5.20 -7.19 -3.04
N SER A 84 -3.91 -7.25 -3.37
CA SER A 84 -2.93 -7.87 -2.49
C SER A 84 -2.65 -6.95 -1.31
N ILE A 85 -2.68 -7.51 -0.10
CA ILE A 85 -2.40 -6.77 1.14
C ILE A 85 -1.06 -7.26 1.67
N LEU A 86 -0.12 -6.34 1.85
CA LEU A 86 1.20 -6.64 2.37
C LEU A 86 1.31 -6.28 3.85
N VAL A 87 1.84 -7.22 4.62
CA VAL A 87 2.05 -7.06 6.06
C VAL A 87 3.47 -6.59 6.33
N CYS A 88 3.61 -5.71 7.31
CA CYS A 88 4.90 -5.26 7.82
C CYS A 88 5.39 -6.26 8.88
N ASP A 89 6.40 -7.05 8.54
CA ASP A 89 7.07 -7.95 9.48
C ASP A 89 8.06 -7.19 10.38
N LEU A 90 8.75 -7.91 11.28
CA LEU A 90 9.70 -7.30 12.21
C LEU A 90 10.84 -6.56 11.48
N LYS A 91 11.33 -7.11 10.38
CA LYS A 91 12.38 -6.46 9.56
C LYS A 91 11.86 -5.17 8.93
N CYS A 92 10.65 -5.19 8.42
CA CYS A 92 9.96 -4.01 7.91
C CYS A 92 9.81 -2.93 9.00
N PHE A 93 9.45 -3.32 10.23
CA PHE A 93 9.37 -2.37 11.35
C PHE A 93 10.71 -1.72 11.67
N GLN A 94 11.81 -2.44 11.60
CA GLN A 94 13.15 -1.87 11.80
C GLN A 94 13.45 -0.80 10.74
N VAL A 95 13.13 -1.07 9.49
CA VAL A 95 13.26 -0.10 8.39
C VAL A 95 12.34 1.10 8.62
N ALA A 96 11.10 0.88 9.06
CA ALA A 96 10.14 1.95 9.36
C ALA A 96 10.66 2.91 10.45
N ILE A 97 11.27 2.36 11.50
CA ILE A 97 11.89 3.18 12.56
C ILE A 97 12.99 4.07 11.98
N LEU A 98 13.87 3.54 11.15
CA LEU A 98 14.95 4.32 10.53
C LEU A 98 14.41 5.41 9.59
N LEU A 99 13.44 5.09 8.74
CA LEU A 99 12.81 6.06 7.85
C LEU A 99 12.10 7.16 8.63
N ARG A 100 11.38 6.80 9.69
CA ARG A 100 10.71 7.77 10.55
C ARG A 100 11.68 8.79 11.15
N PHE A 101 12.84 8.33 11.64
CA PHE A 101 13.86 9.24 12.16
C PHE A 101 14.42 10.17 11.08
N LYS A 102 14.79 9.61 9.93
CA LYS A 102 15.40 10.38 8.83
C LYS A 102 14.44 11.41 8.22
N MET A 103 13.17 11.05 8.07
CA MET A 103 12.20 11.82 7.28
C MET A 103 11.13 12.51 8.13
N LYS A 104 11.14 12.34 9.45
CA LYS A 104 10.10 12.82 10.37
C LYS A 104 8.68 12.42 9.96
N LEU A 105 8.54 11.18 9.48
CA LEU A 105 7.26 10.64 9.05
C LEU A 105 6.34 10.34 10.25
N THR A 106 5.04 10.32 10.00
CA THR A 106 4.09 9.69 10.92
C THR A 106 4.34 8.19 10.99
N VAL A 107 3.81 7.51 12.01
CA VAL A 107 3.98 6.05 12.12
C VAL A 107 3.36 5.32 10.92
N PRO A 108 2.12 5.62 10.49
CA PRO A 108 1.55 5.00 9.30
C PRO A 108 2.40 5.22 8.04
N ASP A 109 2.81 6.45 7.76
CA ASP A 109 3.61 6.76 6.56
C ASP A 109 4.95 6.00 6.56
N ALA A 110 5.60 5.92 7.73
CA ALA A 110 6.86 5.19 7.87
C ALA A 110 6.69 3.68 7.60
N ILE A 111 5.60 3.08 8.06
CA ILE A 111 5.30 1.66 7.84
C ILE A 111 4.98 1.41 6.36
N ILE A 112 4.20 2.28 5.73
CA ILE A 112 3.87 2.18 4.30
C ILE A 112 5.15 2.27 3.46
N ALA A 113 6.00 3.26 3.73
CA ALA A 113 7.27 3.43 3.03
C ALA A 113 8.22 2.24 3.23
N ALA A 114 8.32 1.73 4.46
CA ALA A 114 9.13 0.55 4.77
C ALA A 114 8.61 -0.72 4.08
N THR A 115 7.29 -0.89 4.02
CA THR A 115 6.66 -2.02 3.31
C THR A 115 7.04 -1.99 1.83
N SER A 116 6.96 -0.83 1.20
CA SER A 116 7.41 -0.65 -0.19
C SER A 116 8.88 -1.02 -0.38
N ALA A 117 9.76 -0.48 0.47
CA ALA A 117 11.20 -0.72 0.40
C ALA A 117 11.56 -2.20 0.61
N CYS A 118 10.97 -2.84 1.63
CA CYS A 118 11.25 -4.24 1.95
C CYS A 118 10.78 -5.22 0.89
N HIS A 119 9.74 -4.88 0.14
CA HIS A 119 9.22 -5.71 -0.95
C HIS A 119 9.75 -5.31 -2.33
N GLY A 120 10.64 -4.32 -2.41
CA GLY A 120 11.23 -3.86 -3.67
C GLY A 120 10.22 -3.19 -4.61
N LEU A 121 9.15 -2.63 -4.07
CA LEU A 121 8.08 -1.99 -4.85
C LEU A 121 8.34 -0.49 -5.02
N THR A 122 7.72 0.09 -6.04
CA THR A 122 7.64 1.54 -6.18
C THR A 122 6.42 2.04 -5.41
N LEU A 123 6.64 2.93 -4.44
CA LEU A 123 5.56 3.59 -3.70
C LEU A 123 4.92 4.66 -4.57
N VAL A 124 3.64 4.51 -4.89
CA VAL A 124 2.86 5.55 -5.59
C VAL A 124 2.20 6.43 -4.54
N THR A 125 2.63 7.69 -4.48
CA THR A 125 2.23 8.63 -3.43
C THR A 125 2.15 10.06 -3.96
N ALA A 126 1.41 10.91 -3.26
CA ALA A 126 1.41 12.36 -3.46
C ALA A 126 2.25 13.11 -2.41
N ASP A 127 2.78 12.42 -1.38
CA ASP A 127 3.58 13.05 -0.32
C ASP A 127 4.96 13.44 -0.84
N LYS A 128 5.20 14.74 -0.88
CA LYS A 128 6.46 15.32 -1.36
C LYS A 128 7.68 14.87 -0.56
N ARG A 129 7.52 14.56 0.73
CA ARG A 129 8.62 14.08 1.58
C ARG A 129 9.11 12.72 1.10
N LEU A 130 8.18 11.84 0.76
CA LEU A 130 8.47 10.49 0.25
C LEU A 130 9.04 10.54 -1.17
N LEU A 131 8.51 11.43 -2.02
CA LEU A 131 8.96 11.59 -3.41
C LEU A 131 10.40 12.11 -3.54
N SER A 132 10.89 12.85 -2.55
CA SER A 132 12.22 13.45 -2.60
C SER A 132 13.30 12.62 -1.92
N HIS A 133 12.96 11.52 -1.25
CA HIS A 133 13.92 10.79 -0.41
C HIS A 133 14.55 9.61 -1.15
N PRO A 134 15.91 9.53 -1.19
CA PRO A 134 16.62 8.51 -1.98
C PRO A 134 16.44 7.08 -1.46
N ASP A 135 16.11 6.89 -0.18
CA ASP A 135 15.94 5.57 0.42
C ASP A 135 14.55 4.95 0.11
N VAL A 136 13.66 5.70 -0.52
CA VAL A 136 12.32 5.23 -0.90
C VAL A 136 12.15 5.37 -2.40
N LYS A 137 12.03 4.24 -3.09
CA LYS A 137 11.66 4.27 -4.51
C LYS A 137 10.20 4.67 -4.62
N SER A 138 9.94 5.88 -5.09
CA SER A 138 8.61 6.45 -5.15
C SER A 138 8.35 7.19 -6.45
N ALA A 139 7.08 7.32 -6.81
CA ALA A 139 6.61 8.07 -7.97
C ALA A 139 5.24 8.68 -7.69
N ARG A 140 4.90 9.76 -8.38
CA ARG A 140 3.52 10.23 -8.46
C ARG A 140 2.73 9.33 -9.39
N LEU A 141 1.42 9.33 -9.24
CA LEU A 141 0.54 8.52 -10.09
C LEU A 141 0.69 8.90 -11.58
N GLU A 142 0.76 10.19 -11.86
CA GLU A 142 0.91 10.73 -13.23
C GLU A 142 2.28 10.48 -13.86
N ASP A 143 3.31 10.20 -13.05
CA ASP A 143 4.68 9.97 -13.54
C ASP A 143 4.98 8.48 -13.82
N VAL A 144 4.05 7.59 -13.43
CA VAL A 144 4.19 6.16 -13.69
C VAL A 144 3.80 5.83 -15.13
N THR A 145 4.73 5.27 -15.87
CA THR A 145 4.53 4.82 -17.27
C THR A 145 4.52 3.29 -17.36
N GLU A 146 3.90 2.75 -18.40
CA GLU A 146 3.91 1.30 -18.69
C GLU A 146 5.33 0.73 -18.87
#